data_bf90df04441514c51a36d7310b2c97bb
#
_entry.id   bf90df04441514c51a36d7310b2c97bb
#
_cell.length_a   1.000
_cell.length_b   1.000
_cell.length_c   1.000
_cell.angle_alpha   90.00
_cell.angle_beta   90.00
_cell.angle_gamma   90.00
#
_symmetry.space_group_name_H-M   'P 1'
#
loop_
_entity.id
_entity.type
_entity.pdbx_description
1 polymer ?
#
loop_
_entity_poly.entity_id
_entity_poly.type
_entity_poly.pdbx_seq_one_letter_code
_entity_poly.pdbx_strand_id
1 'polypeptide(L)'
;MNKNELANKIRGIDGLTNDEKSALIELLRKQKKYGLVWEDKPEDVEERLREELPVLIEDTGKAIICEDADAPNHILIEGDNLEALTALAYTHEGKIDVIYIDPPYNTGNKDFVYNDQFVDKEDSYRHSKWLSFMSKRLRIAKRLLSDKGVIFISIDDNEQAQLK
;
A
#
# COMPACT_ATOMS: atom_id res chain seq x y z
N MET A 1 14.09 -35.13 4.98
CA MET A 1 13.92 -35.01 6.45
C MET A 1 12.54 -34.42 6.70
N ASN A 2 11.70 -35.10 7.49
CA ASN A 2 10.33 -34.69 7.74
C ASN A 2 10.32 -33.53 8.77
N LYS A 3 9.35 -32.57 8.65
CA LYS A 3 9.20 -31.46 9.61
C LYS A 3 9.08 -31.93 11.07
N ASN A 4 8.45 -33.07 11.31
CA ASN A 4 8.32 -33.64 12.64
C ASN A 4 9.66 -34.15 13.21
N GLU A 5 10.50 -34.73 12.38
CA GLU A 5 11.85 -35.14 12.78
C GLU A 5 12.73 -33.93 13.13
N LEU A 6 12.60 -32.84 12.33
CA LEU A 6 13.33 -31.61 12.60
C LEU A 6 12.83 -30.91 13.88
N ALA A 7 11.53 -30.90 14.12
CA ALA A 7 10.96 -30.39 15.36
C ALA A 7 11.42 -31.16 16.60
N ASN A 8 11.55 -32.48 16.49
CA ASN A 8 12.09 -33.29 17.57
C ASN A 8 13.60 -33.04 17.83
N LYS A 9 14.37 -32.79 16.77
CA LYS A 9 15.78 -32.39 16.93
C LYS A 9 15.90 -31.03 17.61
N ILE A 10 15.06 -30.03 17.23
CA ILE A 10 15.04 -28.71 17.86
C ILE A 10 14.76 -28.82 19.37
N ARG A 11 13.86 -29.70 19.80
CA ARG A 11 13.58 -29.93 21.23
C ARG A 11 14.80 -30.48 22.01
N GLY A 12 15.66 -31.24 21.32
CA GLY A 12 16.86 -31.82 21.91
C GLY A 12 18.12 -30.95 21.86
N ILE A 13 18.05 -29.72 21.32
CA ILE A 13 19.22 -28.85 21.28
C ILE A 13 19.49 -28.30 22.69
N ASP A 14 20.70 -28.50 23.18
CA ASP A 14 21.19 -27.90 24.43
C ASP A 14 21.58 -26.41 24.16
N GLY A 15 21.33 -25.56 25.15
CA GLY A 15 21.66 -24.14 25.08
C GLY A 15 20.54 -23.21 24.54
N LEU A 16 19.40 -23.75 24.11
CA LEU A 16 18.21 -23.00 23.79
C LEU A 16 17.20 -23.04 24.92
N THR A 17 16.59 -21.90 25.23
CA THR A 17 15.45 -21.82 26.15
C THR A 17 14.20 -22.50 25.56
N ASN A 18 13.23 -22.86 26.40
CA ASN A 18 11.98 -23.43 25.93
C ASN A 18 11.20 -22.50 25.01
N ASP A 19 11.29 -21.20 25.22
CA ASP A 19 10.62 -20.18 24.38
C ASP A 19 11.29 -20.10 23.01
N GLU A 20 12.61 -20.13 22.94
CA GLU A 20 13.35 -20.17 21.67
C GLU A 20 13.07 -21.45 20.89
N LYS A 21 13.04 -22.61 21.57
CA LYS A 21 12.65 -23.89 20.95
C LYS A 21 11.24 -23.85 20.39
N SER A 22 10.31 -23.26 21.14
CA SER A 22 8.92 -23.12 20.72
C SER A 22 8.80 -22.19 19.50
N ALA A 23 9.50 -21.05 19.50
CA ALA A 23 9.54 -20.13 18.38
C ALA A 23 10.11 -20.76 17.11
N LEU A 24 11.21 -21.51 17.22
CA LEU A 24 11.81 -22.26 16.10
C LEU A 24 10.88 -23.33 15.54
N ILE A 25 10.18 -24.08 16.40
CA ILE A 25 9.20 -25.09 15.98
C ILE A 25 8.00 -24.44 15.30
N GLU A 26 7.57 -23.28 15.77
CA GLU A 26 6.50 -22.51 15.14
C GLU A 26 6.92 -22.03 13.74
N LEU A 27 8.11 -21.45 13.59
CA LEU A 27 8.68 -21.09 12.29
C LEU A 27 8.77 -22.27 11.33
N LEU A 28 9.20 -23.45 11.82
CA LEU A 28 9.26 -24.69 11.04
C LEU A 28 7.86 -25.15 10.58
N ARG A 29 6.84 -24.95 11.42
CA ARG A 29 5.46 -25.36 11.15
C ARG A 29 4.71 -24.38 10.30
N LYS A 30 5.17 -23.10 10.20
CA LYS A 30 4.62 -22.14 9.24
C LYS A 30 4.66 -22.77 7.86
N GLN A 31 3.51 -23.23 7.39
CA GLN A 31 3.37 -23.69 6.02
C GLN A 31 3.39 -22.46 5.11
N LYS A 32 4.14 -22.52 3.99
CA LYS A 32 3.88 -21.59 2.89
C LYS A 32 2.39 -21.75 2.56
N LYS A 33 1.61 -20.72 2.84
CA LYS A 33 0.22 -20.68 2.39
C LYS A 33 0.27 -20.41 0.90
N TYR A 34 -0.23 -21.34 0.11
CA TYR A 34 -0.43 -21.14 -1.32
C TYR A 34 -1.69 -20.31 -1.52
N GLY A 35 -1.61 -19.29 -2.35
CA GLY A 35 -2.71 -18.37 -2.63
C GLY A 35 -2.63 -17.07 -1.85
N LEU A 36 -3.56 -16.18 -2.13
CA LEU A 36 -3.66 -14.88 -1.48
C LEU A 36 -4.14 -15.06 -0.03
N VAL A 37 -3.33 -14.63 0.92
CA VAL A 37 -3.74 -14.48 2.31
C VAL A 37 -4.05 -13.01 2.52
N TRP A 38 -5.33 -12.65 2.45
CA TRP A 38 -5.77 -11.31 2.79
C TRP A 38 -5.59 -11.09 4.30
N GLU A 39 -4.73 -10.16 4.65
CA GLU A 39 -4.57 -9.65 6.00
C GLU A 39 -4.55 -8.14 5.89
N ASP A 40 -5.57 -7.51 6.45
CA ASP A 40 -5.60 -6.05 6.51
C ASP A 40 -4.51 -5.58 7.47
N LYS A 41 -3.50 -4.93 6.92
CA LYS A 41 -2.42 -4.32 7.70
C LYS A 41 -2.58 -2.81 7.58
N PRO A 42 -2.82 -2.10 8.70
CA PRO A 42 -2.88 -0.66 8.64
C PRO A 42 -1.52 -0.09 8.19
N GLU A 43 -1.58 0.96 7.38
CA GLU A 43 -0.41 1.78 7.11
C GLU A 43 -0.25 2.79 8.26
N ASP A 44 0.98 3.17 8.59
CA ASP A 44 1.26 4.16 9.65
C ASP A 44 0.56 5.50 9.37
N VAL A 45 0.41 5.85 8.09
CA VAL A 45 -0.35 7.03 7.66
C VAL A 45 -1.84 6.94 8.01
N GLU A 46 -2.44 5.74 8.02
CA GLU A 46 -3.84 5.58 8.42
C GLU A 46 -4.06 5.83 9.91
N GLU A 47 -3.10 5.42 10.75
CA GLU A 47 -3.18 5.69 12.17
C GLU A 47 -3.14 7.19 12.45
N ARG A 48 -2.27 7.93 11.73
CA ARG A 48 -2.26 9.40 11.79
C ARG A 48 -3.57 10.02 11.33
N LEU A 49 -4.13 9.55 10.22
CA LEU A 49 -5.40 10.05 9.67
C LEU A 49 -6.64 9.82 10.57
N ARG A 50 -6.52 8.98 11.60
CA ARG A 50 -7.58 8.82 12.61
C ARG A 50 -7.60 9.96 13.63
N GLU A 51 -6.46 10.55 13.89
CA GLU A 51 -6.26 11.58 14.92
C GLU A 51 -6.06 12.98 14.31
N GLU A 52 -5.56 13.06 13.08
CA GLU A 52 -5.16 14.30 12.43
C GLU A 52 -5.86 14.45 11.07
N LEU A 53 -6.28 15.68 10.77
CA LEU A 53 -6.86 16.02 9.46
C LEU A 53 -5.78 16.63 8.56
N PRO A 54 -5.48 16.02 7.38
CA PRO A 54 -4.52 16.60 6.46
C PRO A 54 -5.08 17.87 5.82
N VAL A 55 -4.24 18.88 5.69
CA VAL A 55 -4.56 20.14 5.03
C VAL A 55 -3.55 20.45 3.93
N LEU A 56 -4.03 20.99 2.81
CA LEU A 56 -3.18 21.48 1.75
C LEU A 56 -2.74 22.91 2.06
N ILE A 57 -1.43 23.16 1.97
CA ILE A 57 -0.84 24.50 2.17
C ILE A 57 -0.30 24.94 0.82
N GLU A 58 -0.73 26.11 0.33
CA GLU A 58 -0.23 26.67 -0.91
C GLU A 58 1.19 27.22 -0.73
N ASP A 59 2.10 26.77 -1.60
CA ASP A 59 3.43 27.37 -1.73
C ASP A 59 3.40 28.44 -2.84
N THR A 60 3.10 29.66 -2.44
CA THR A 60 3.02 30.80 -3.35
C THR A 60 4.33 31.12 -4.05
N GLY A 61 5.47 30.70 -3.49
CA GLY A 61 6.80 30.87 -4.11
C GLY A 61 7.02 29.96 -5.32
N LYS A 62 6.23 28.89 -5.45
CA LYS A 62 6.25 27.96 -6.60
C LYS A 62 5.07 28.18 -7.56
N ALA A 63 4.22 29.17 -7.32
CA ALA A 63 3.07 29.44 -8.17
C ALA A 63 3.51 29.91 -9.56
N ILE A 64 2.93 29.31 -10.62
CA ILE A 64 3.07 29.77 -11.99
C ILE A 64 1.86 30.68 -12.27
N ILE A 65 2.09 31.98 -12.30
CA ILE A 65 1.04 32.96 -12.54
C ILE A 65 0.89 33.19 -14.04
N CYS A 66 -0.31 32.98 -14.57
CA CYS A 66 -0.66 33.30 -15.94
C CYS A 66 -1.51 34.62 -15.96
N GLU A 67 -1.23 35.53 -16.88
CA GLU A 67 -2.00 36.76 -17.05
C GLU A 67 -3.38 36.52 -17.70
N ASP A 68 -3.56 35.35 -18.34
CA ASP A 68 -4.81 34.95 -18.96
C ASP A 68 -5.75 34.36 -17.89
N ALA A 69 -6.84 35.09 -17.61
CA ALA A 69 -7.84 34.65 -16.62
C ALA A 69 -8.61 33.39 -17.03
N ASP A 70 -8.61 33.04 -18.32
CA ASP A 70 -9.27 31.86 -18.87
C ASP A 70 -8.30 30.66 -19.01
N ALA A 71 -7.06 30.84 -18.62
CA ALA A 71 -6.08 29.75 -18.65
C ALA A 71 -6.47 28.57 -17.71
N PRO A 72 -6.25 27.31 -18.11
CA PRO A 72 -6.55 26.18 -17.26
C PRO A 72 -5.71 26.21 -15.99
N ASN A 73 -6.35 25.97 -14.86
CA ASN A 73 -5.68 25.90 -13.57
C ASN A 73 -5.14 24.48 -13.32
N HIS A 74 -3.87 24.38 -12.95
CA HIS A 74 -3.19 23.13 -12.62
C HIS A 74 -2.73 23.15 -11.17
N ILE A 75 -2.92 22.06 -10.45
CA ILE A 75 -2.51 21.90 -9.05
C ILE A 75 -1.52 20.73 -8.97
N LEU A 76 -0.32 20.99 -8.43
CA LEU A 76 0.63 19.98 -8.05
C LEU A 76 0.60 19.84 -6.53
N ILE A 77 0.35 18.63 -6.04
CA ILE A 77 0.33 18.31 -4.60
C ILE A 77 1.53 17.42 -4.30
N GLU A 78 2.38 17.86 -3.38
CA GLU A 78 3.55 17.13 -2.89
C GLU A 78 3.29 16.63 -1.47
N GLY A 79 3.51 15.33 -1.22
CA GLY A 79 3.31 14.70 0.08
C GLY A 79 2.91 13.23 -0.02
N ASP A 80 2.48 12.63 1.10
CA ASP A 80 1.92 11.28 1.06
C ASP A 80 0.61 11.28 0.27
N ASN A 81 0.47 10.33 -0.65
CA ASN A 81 -0.67 10.31 -1.56
C ASN A 81 -2.00 9.94 -0.87
N LEU A 82 -1.99 9.16 0.22
CA LEU A 82 -3.21 8.84 0.96
C LEU A 82 -3.71 10.07 1.74
N GLU A 83 -2.80 10.86 2.31
CA GLU A 83 -3.11 12.14 2.94
C GLU A 83 -3.64 13.16 1.90
N ALA A 84 -2.95 13.27 0.75
CA ALA A 84 -3.37 14.15 -0.34
C ALA A 84 -4.76 13.79 -0.89
N LEU A 85 -5.02 12.51 -1.15
CA LEU A 85 -6.33 12.02 -1.60
C LEU A 85 -7.41 12.27 -0.55
N THR A 86 -7.10 12.11 0.74
CA THR A 86 -8.03 12.39 1.83
C THR A 86 -8.39 13.86 1.88
N ALA A 87 -7.41 14.77 1.75
CA ALA A 87 -7.66 16.21 1.68
C ALA A 87 -8.51 16.58 0.44
N LEU A 88 -8.20 16.01 -0.73
CA LEU A 88 -8.96 16.23 -1.97
C LEU A 88 -10.42 15.75 -1.86
N ALA A 89 -10.68 14.69 -1.10
CA ALA A 89 -12.04 14.17 -0.94
C ALA A 89 -13.01 15.20 -0.34
N TYR A 90 -12.53 16.17 0.45
CA TYR A 90 -13.38 17.23 1.00
C TYR A 90 -13.79 18.27 -0.04
N THR A 91 -12.98 18.49 -1.06
CA THR A 91 -13.17 19.59 -2.03
C THR A 91 -13.57 19.11 -3.41
N HIS A 92 -13.21 17.87 -3.78
CA HIS A 92 -13.32 17.34 -5.14
C HIS A 92 -14.17 16.08 -5.25
N GLU A 93 -14.95 15.71 -4.22
CA GLU A 93 -15.85 14.54 -4.29
C GLU A 93 -16.81 14.66 -5.47
N GLY A 94 -16.86 13.63 -6.32
CA GLY A 94 -17.74 13.57 -7.49
C GLY A 94 -17.39 14.54 -8.63
N LYS A 95 -16.18 15.13 -8.63
CA LYS A 95 -15.81 16.20 -9.60
C LYS A 95 -14.73 15.80 -10.60
N ILE A 96 -14.10 14.64 -10.44
CA ILE A 96 -12.99 14.22 -11.29
C ILE A 96 -13.51 13.35 -12.43
N ASP A 97 -13.25 13.73 -13.66
CA ASP A 97 -13.70 12.99 -14.84
C ASP A 97 -12.70 11.89 -15.25
N VAL A 98 -11.41 12.10 -15.02
CA VAL A 98 -10.37 11.14 -15.37
C VAL A 98 -9.35 11.05 -14.26
N ILE A 99 -9.08 9.81 -13.82
CA ILE A 99 -7.97 9.48 -12.94
C ILE A 99 -7.02 8.57 -13.72
N TYR A 100 -5.74 8.91 -13.77
CA TYR A 100 -4.68 8.04 -14.28
C TYR A 100 -3.68 7.77 -13.15
N ILE A 101 -3.38 6.50 -12.92
CA ILE A 101 -2.40 6.10 -11.92
C ILE A 101 -1.42 5.07 -12.49
N ASP A 102 -0.21 5.14 -11.99
CA ASP A 102 0.89 4.21 -12.24
C ASP A 102 1.42 3.73 -10.87
N PRO A 103 0.76 2.73 -10.25
CA PRO A 103 1.14 2.27 -8.93
C PRO A 103 2.42 1.44 -8.96
N PRO A 104 3.07 1.19 -7.81
CA PRO A 104 4.20 0.26 -7.76
C PRO A 104 3.76 -1.13 -8.20
N TYR A 105 4.58 -1.79 -9.05
CA TYR A 105 4.24 -3.10 -9.63
C TYR A 105 4.52 -4.28 -8.73
N ASN A 106 5.13 -4.03 -7.57
CA ASN A 106 5.43 -5.06 -6.55
C ASN A 106 6.31 -6.19 -7.10
N THR A 107 7.31 -5.85 -7.90
CA THR A 107 8.20 -6.82 -8.54
C THR A 107 9.14 -7.50 -7.55
N GLY A 108 9.30 -6.93 -6.35
CA GLY A 108 10.27 -7.34 -5.33
C GLY A 108 11.68 -6.77 -5.55
N ASN A 109 11.85 -5.85 -6.52
CA ASN A 109 13.12 -5.18 -6.82
C ASN A 109 13.23 -3.80 -6.15
N LYS A 110 12.74 -3.67 -4.91
CA LYS A 110 12.67 -2.41 -4.15
C LYS A 110 11.84 -1.32 -4.83
N ASP A 111 10.81 -1.71 -5.54
CA ASP A 111 9.88 -0.85 -6.24
C ASP A 111 8.61 -0.55 -5.43
N PHE A 112 8.39 -1.28 -4.32
CA PHE A 112 7.26 -1.07 -3.43
C PHE A 112 7.70 -0.96 -1.97
N VAL A 113 7.30 0.15 -1.33
CA VAL A 113 7.53 0.43 0.09
C VAL A 113 6.20 0.34 0.84
N TYR A 114 6.20 -0.35 1.97
CA TYR A 114 5.06 -0.46 2.86
C TYR A 114 5.54 -0.26 4.30
N ASN A 115 5.01 0.76 5.00
CA ASN A 115 5.46 1.17 6.33
C ASN A 115 7.00 1.31 6.39
N ASP A 116 7.54 2.18 5.53
CA ASP A 116 8.98 2.51 5.42
C ASP A 116 9.91 1.32 5.11
N GLN A 117 9.37 0.16 4.80
CA GLN A 117 10.14 -1.02 4.43
C GLN A 117 9.87 -1.46 3.00
N PHE A 118 10.93 -1.77 2.26
CA PHE A 118 10.78 -2.41 0.95
C PHE A 118 10.15 -3.80 1.09
N VAL A 119 9.17 -4.09 0.25
CA VAL A 119 8.55 -5.41 0.19
C VAL A 119 9.41 -6.32 -0.67
N ASP A 120 9.92 -7.39 -0.07
CA ASP A 120 10.78 -8.36 -0.73
C ASP A 120 9.95 -9.34 -1.58
N LYS A 121 10.59 -9.88 -2.65
CA LYS A 121 9.99 -10.90 -3.52
C LYS A 121 9.60 -12.18 -2.76
N GLU A 122 10.36 -12.54 -1.74
CA GLU A 122 10.12 -13.72 -0.91
C GLU A 122 9.11 -13.46 0.22
N ASP A 123 8.59 -12.24 0.36
CA ASP A 123 7.56 -11.92 1.35
C ASP A 123 6.26 -12.63 1.00
N SER A 124 5.83 -13.54 1.88
CA SER A 124 4.61 -14.33 1.73
C SER A 124 3.33 -13.48 1.70
N TYR A 125 3.41 -12.23 2.17
CA TYR A 125 2.31 -11.28 2.26
C TYR A 125 2.43 -10.13 1.26
N ARG A 126 3.36 -10.18 0.30
CA ARG A 126 3.60 -9.08 -0.64
C ARG A 126 2.33 -8.65 -1.38
N HIS A 127 1.56 -9.60 -1.87
CA HIS A 127 0.29 -9.34 -2.57
C HIS A 127 -0.77 -8.74 -1.64
N SER A 128 -0.90 -9.24 -0.40
CA SER A 128 -1.86 -8.70 0.54
C SER A 128 -1.49 -7.30 1.05
N LYS A 129 -0.20 -7.01 1.21
CA LYS A 129 0.29 -5.65 1.49
C LYS A 129 -0.04 -4.69 0.35
N TRP A 130 0.21 -5.11 -0.89
CA TRP A 130 -0.11 -4.33 -2.08
C TRP A 130 -1.62 -4.07 -2.22
N LEU A 131 -2.44 -5.10 -2.00
CA LEU A 131 -3.89 -4.95 -2.02
C LEU A 131 -4.39 -4.02 -0.91
N SER A 132 -3.85 -4.10 0.30
CA SER A 132 -4.17 -3.17 1.38
C SER A 132 -3.81 -1.74 1.00
N PHE A 133 -2.63 -1.51 0.46
CA PHE A 133 -2.17 -0.22 -0.06
C PHE A 133 -3.13 0.33 -1.14
N MET A 134 -3.44 -0.47 -2.15
CA MET A 134 -4.26 -0.06 -3.29
C MET A 134 -5.73 0.14 -2.92
N SER A 135 -6.32 -0.76 -2.13
CA SER A 135 -7.75 -0.71 -1.83
C SER A 135 -8.17 0.58 -1.15
N LYS A 136 -7.33 1.15 -0.29
CA LYS A 136 -7.57 2.40 0.43
C LYS A 136 -7.60 3.57 -0.54
N ARG A 137 -6.60 3.65 -1.41
CA ARG A 137 -6.46 4.69 -2.43
C ARG A 137 -7.55 4.63 -3.48
N LEU A 138 -7.86 3.44 -3.99
CA LEU A 138 -8.94 3.24 -4.96
C LEU A 138 -10.32 3.55 -4.38
N ARG A 139 -10.54 3.31 -3.09
CA ARG A 139 -11.79 3.67 -2.42
C ARG A 139 -12.01 5.19 -2.40
N ILE A 140 -10.95 5.96 -2.13
CA ILE A 140 -11.03 7.43 -2.18
C ILE A 140 -11.12 7.90 -3.65
N ALA A 141 -10.31 7.33 -4.55
CA ALA A 141 -10.38 7.64 -5.97
C ALA A 141 -11.80 7.46 -6.54
N LYS A 142 -12.48 6.37 -6.15
CA LYS A 142 -13.89 6.14 -6.54
C LYS A 142 -14.83 7.26 -6.06
N ARG A 143 -14.60 7.82 -4.87
CA ARG A 143 -15.39 8.94 -4.36
C ARG A 143 -15.12 10.25 -5.10
N LEU A 144 -13.88 10.43 -5.56
CA LEU A 144 -13.50 11.62 -6.34
C LEU A 144 -14.09 11.62 -7.75
N LEU A 145 -14.28 10.42 -8.35
CA LEU A 145 -14.82 10.30 -9.70
C LEU A 145 -16.27 10.84 -9.79
N SER A 146 -16.51 11.59 -10.86
CA SER A 146 -17.87 11.96 -11.27
C SER A 146 -18.66 10.73 -11.73
N ASP A 147 -19.98 10.87 -11.90
CA ASP A 147 -20.85 9.77 -12.38
C ASP A 147 -20.45 9.22 -13.76
N LYS A 148 -19.72 10.00 -14.55
CA LYS A 148 -19.19 9.62 -15.87
C LYS A 148 -17.67 9.46 -15.87
N GLY A 149 -17.06 9.60 -14.70
CA GLY A 149 -15.62 9.54 -14.54
C GLY A 149 -15.05 8.13 -14.78
N VAL A 150 -13.82 8.09 -15.27
CA VAL A 150 -13.10 6.84 -15.56
C VAL A 150 -11.73 6.85 -14.87
N ILE A 151 -11.26 5.66 -14.50
CA ILE A 151 -9.91 5.46 -13.98
C ILE A 151 -9.10 4.57 -14.92
N PHE A 152 -7.88 4.96 -15.20
CA PHE A 152 -6.88 4.18 -15.93
C PHE A 152 -5.74 3.82 -14.98
N ILE A 153 -5.36 2.55 -14.97
CA ILE A 153 -4.33 2.01 -14.08
C ILE A 153 -3.31 1.27 -14.93
N SER A 154 -2.06 1.76 -14.97
CA SER A 154 -0.93 1.02 -15.53
C SER A 154 -0.51 -0.05 -14.55
N ILE A 155 -0.39 -1.29 -14.99
CA ILE A 155 0.00 -2.42 -14.15
C ILE A 155 0.65 -3.51 -15.00
N ASP A 156 1.59 -4.22 -14.43
CA ASP A 156 2.20 -5.39 -15.04
C ASP A 156 1.57 -6.72 -14.54
N ASP A 157 2.10 -7.84 -15.01
CA ASP A 157 1.57 -9.17 -14.70
C ASP A 157 1.76 -9.57 -13.23
N ASN A 158 2.60 -8.86 -12.43
CA ASN A 158 2.83 -9.22 -11.02
C ASN A 158 1.58 -9.04 -10.16
N GLU A 159 0.80 -7.97 -10.40
CA GLU A 159 -0.38 -7.63 -9.59
C GLU A 159 -1.66 -7.47 -10.41
N GLN A 160 -1.64 -7.68 -11.73
CA GLN A 160 -2.84 -7.55 -12.57
C GLN A 160 -3.98 -8.46 -12.11
N ALA A 161 -3.67 -9.69 -11.71
CA ALA A 161 -4.67 -10.67 -11.27
C ALA A 161 -5.30 -10.28 -9.92
N GLN A 162 -4.52 -9.66 -9.05
CA GLN A 162 -4.96 -9.19 -7.74
C GLN A 162 -5.79 -7.91 -7.84
N LEU A 163 -5.48 -7.04 -8.82
CA LEU A 163 -6.21 -5.80 -9.05
C LEU A 163 -7.64 -6.03 -9.59
N LYS A 164 -7.87 -7.09 -10.34
CA LYS A 164 -9.19 -7.45 -10.91
C LYS A 164 -10.16 -8.00 -9.87
#